data_258c2b4a85e8f781333a3cb9f4a1fea2
#
_entry.id   258c2b4a85e8f781333a3cb9f4a1fea2
#
_cell.length_a   1.000
_cell.length_b   1.000
_cell.length_c   1.000
_cell.angle_alpha   90.00
_cell.angle_beta   90.00
_cell.angle_gamma   90.00
#
_symmetry.space_group_name_H-M   'P 1'
#
loop_
_entity.id
_entity.type
_entity.pdbx_description
1 polymer ?
#
loop_
_entity_poly.entity_id
_entity_poly.type
_entity_poly.pdbx_seq_one_letter_code
_entity_poly.pdbx_strand_id
1 'polypeptide(L)'
;MNDGTAAQRLAHLDALRGFALFGILVVNIGVFASVYYGTGLPDPAFSRPLDQWVNVLVAVLFESKFYLLFSFLFGYSFTLQIDAAQRAGAAFAPRFLRRLAGLAVLGLAHAVLLYHGDILLTYAVLGALLLALRRTAPERALRWACWLALLAGLGWLALGVLSL
;
A
#
# COMPACT_ATOMS: atom_id res chain seq x y z
N MET A 1 -15.00 5.95 28.44
CA MET A 1 -14.94 6.26 27.00
C MET A 1 -15.81 5.22 26.31
N ASN A 2 -16.88 5.66 25.64
CA ASN A 2 -17.97 4.77 25.22
C ASN A 2 -17.48 3.71 24.20
N ASP A 3 -17.74 2.43 24.51
CA ASP A 3 -17.41 1.29 23.61
C ASP A 3 -18.01 1.42 22.21
N GLY A 4 -19.17 2.10 22.10
CA GLY A 4 -19.80 2.40 20.80
C GLY A 4 -18.95 3.29 19.87
N THR A 5 -18.22 4.25 20.41
CA THR A 5 -17.38 5.15 19.59
C THR A 5 -16.12 4.44 19.08
N ALA A 6 -15.59 3.49 19.85
CA ALA A 6 -14.45 2.67 19.43
C ALA A 6 -14.85 1.68 18.33
N ALA A 7 -16.00 1.01 18.47
CA ALA A 7 -16.52 0.10 17.45
C ALA A 7 -16.83 0.82 16.13
N GLN A 8 -17.44 2.02 16.19
CA GLN A 8 -17.68 2.82 14.99
C GLN A 8 -16.39 3.24 14.27
N ARG A 9 -15.33 3.64 15.02
CA ARG A 9 -14.02 3.98 14.42
C ARG A 9 -13.40 2.79 13.69
N LEU A 10 -13.48 1.59 14.26
CA LEU A 10 -12.97 0.38 13.61
C LEU A 10 -13.76 0.06 12.35
N ALA A 11 -15.09 0.18 12.36
CA ALA A 11 -15.92 -0.04 11.19
C ALA A 11 -15.58 0.94 10.04
N HIS A 12 -15.36 2.22 10.32
CA HIS A 12 -14.93 3.19 9.31
C HIS A 12 -13.56 2.84 8.72
N LEU A 13 -12.61 2.38 9.54
CA LEU A 13 -11.28 1.96 9.06
C LEU A 13 -11.37 0.74 8.17
N ASP A 14 -12.21 -0.22 8.51
CA ASP A 14 -12.39 -1.42 7.70
C ASP A 14 -13.11 -1.09 6.38
N ALA A 15 -14.06 -0.16 6.39
CA ALA A 15 -14.68 0.37 5.17
C ALA A 15 -13.64 1.08 4.27
N LEU A 16 -12.76 1.91 4.84
CA LEU A 16 -11.68 2.58 4.11
C LEU A 16 -10.67 1.57 3.55
N ARG A 17 -10.35 0.51 4.28
CA ARG A 17 -9.50 -0.58 3.77
C ARG A 17 -10.14 -1.31 2.59
N GLY A 18 -11.44 -1.64 2.71
CA GLY A 18 -12.21 -2.23 1.62
C GLY A 18 -12.22 -1.35 0.38
N PHE A 19 -12.43 -0.05 0.56
CA PHE A 19 -12.37 0.93 -0.53
C PHE A 19 -10.97 1.03 -1.14
N ALA A 20 -9.91 1.03 -0.33
CA ALA A 20 -8.54 1.03 -0.83
C ALA A 20 -8.22 -0.24 -1.64
N LEU A 21 -8.65 -1.41 -1.17
CA LEU A 21 -8.49 -2.68 -1.90
C LEU A 21 -9.27 -2.68 -3.22
N PHE A 22 -10.47 -2.12 -3.24
CA PHE A 22 -11.24 -1.95 -4.48
C PHE A 22 -10.49 -1.07 -5.49
N GLY A 23 -9.92 0.05 -5.06
CA GLY A 23 -9.14 0.92 -5.95
C GLY A 23 -7.88 0.25 -6.48
N ILE A 24 -7.19 -0.53 -5.63
CA ILE A 24 -6.03 -1.35 -6.06
C ILE A 24 -6.47 -2.40 -7.08
N LEU A 25 -7.63 -3.04 -6.90
CA LEU A 25 -8.18 -3.98 -7.87
C LEU A 25 -8.44 -3.32 -9.23
N VAL A 26 -9.01 -2.12 -9.25
CA VAL A 26 -9.27 -1.36 -10.50
C VAL A 26 -7.96 -1.12 -11.27
N VAL A 27 -6.88 -0.75 -10.58
CA VAL A 27 -5.55 -0.58 -11.22
C VAL A 27 -5.01 -1.91 -11.72
N ASN A 28 -5.09 -2.96 -10.89
CA ASN A 28 -4.55 -4.27 -11.23
C ASN A 28 -5.28 -4.97 -12.37
N ILE A 29 -6.56 -4.66 -12.62
CA ILE A 29 -7.30 -5.17 -13.80
C ILE A 29 -6.56 -4.82 -15.09
N GLY A 30 -6.04 -3.60 -15.23
CA GLY A 30 -5.24 -3.19 -16.39
C GLY A 30 -4.01 -4.08 -16.61
N VAL A 31 -3.31 -4.43 -15.52
CA VAL A 31 -2.14 -5.32 -15.58
C VAL A 31 -2.51 -6.74 -16.02
N PHE A 32 -3.66 -7.26 -15.59
CA PHE A 32 -4.12 -8.60 -15.96
C PHE A 32 -4.78 -8.64 -17.34
N ALA A 33 -5.37 -7.52 -17.78
CA ALA A 33 -6.09 -7.43 -19.05
C ALA A 33 -5.18 -7.19 -20.25
N SER A 34 -3.97 -6.63 -20.05
CA SER A 34 -3.10 -6.23 -21.15
C SER A 34 -1.62 -6.49 -20.85
N VAL A 35 -0.93 -7.18 -21.74
CA VAL A 35 0.53 -7.36 -21.70
C VAL A 35 1.29 -6.06 -22.00
N TYR A 36 0.60 -5.05 -22.54
CA TYR A 36 1.16 -3.73 -22.85
C TYR A 36 1.10 -2.77 -21.67
N TYR A 37 0.38 -3.12 -20.59
CA TYR A 37 0.24 -2.26 -19.43
C TYR A 37 1.62 -1.93 -18.82
N GLY A 38 1.88 -0.65 -18.62
CA GLY A 38 3.15 -0.18 -18.04
C GLY A 38 4.36 -0.19 -18.99
N THR A 39 4.22 -0.65 -20.23
CA THR A 39 5.30 -0.67 -21.22
C THR A 39 5.47 0.66 -21.98
N GLY A 40 4.49 1.56 -21.89
CA GLY A 40 4.41 2.78 -22.69
C GLY A 40 4.01 2.54 -24.15
N LEU A 41 3.79 1.30 -24.56
CA LEU A 41 3.33 0.96 -25.90
C LEU A 41 1.81 0.93 -25.95
N PRO A 42 1.21 1.39 -27.08
CA PRO A 42 -0.24 1.32 -27.26
C PRO A 42 -0.68 -0.14 -27.41
N ASP A 43 -1.74 -0.50 -26.69
CA ASP A 43 -2.38 -1.81 -26.83
C ASP A 43 -3.32 -1.79 -28.05
N PRO A 44 -3.10 -2.67 -29.04
CA PRO A 44 -3.96 -2.73 -30.22
C PRO A 44 -5.41 -3.09 -29.90
N ALA A 45 -5.66 -3.84 -28.81
CA ALA A 45 -7.00 -4.24 -28.40
C ALA A 45 -7.78 -3.09 -27.75
N PHE A 46 -7.09 -2.09 -27.17
CA PHE A 46 -7.66 -0.95 -26.44
C PHE A 46 -7.20 0.39 -27.04
N SER A 47 -7.34 0.54 -28.35
CA SER A 47 -6.84 1.72 -29.10
C SER A 47 -7.90 2.80 -29.36
N ARG A 48 -9.16 2.56 -28.97
CA ARG A 48 -10.26 3.52 -29.18
C ARG A 48 -10.09 4.77 -28.31
N PRO A 49 -10.59 5.93 -28.73
CA PRO A 49 -10.53 7.15 -27.90
C PRO A 49 -11.14 6.97 -26.50
N LEU A 50 -12.22 6.18 -26.38
CA LEU A 50 -12.84 5.86 -25.10
C LEU A 50 -11.89 5.08 -24.19
N ASP A 51 -11.16 4.11 -24.71
CA ASP A 51 -10.21 3.30 -23.94
C ASP A 51 -9.08 4.17 -23.39
N GLN A 52 -8.58 5.11 -24.21
CA GLN A 52 -7.56 6.08 -23.79
C GLN A 52 -8.07 6.98 -22.65
N TRP A 53 -9.31 7.48 -22.76
CA TRP A 53 -9.94 8.27 -21.70
C TRP A 53 -10.10 7.47 -20.40
N VAL A 54 -10.51 6.20 -20.46
CA VAL A 54 -10.63 5.31 -19.31
C VAL A 54 -9.25 5.11 -18.67
N ASN A 55 -8.20 4.88 -19.46
CA ASN A 55 -6.85 4.72 -18.95
C ASN A 55 -6.35 5.99 -18.23
N VAL A 56 -6.57 7.17 -18.82
CA VAL A 56 -6.24 8.46 -18.18
C VAL A 56 -7.02 8.62 -16.86
N LEU A 57 -8.31 8.29 -16.86
CA LEU A 57 -9.15 8.40 -15.67
C LEU A 57 -8.68 7.45 -14.57
N VAL A 58 -8.33 6.21 -14.90
CA VAL A 58 -7.77 5.24 -13.95
C VAL A 58 -6.42 5.73 -13.41
N ALA A 59 -5.53 6.19 -14.28
CA ALA A 59 -4.23 6.73 -13.85
C ALA A 59 -4.39 7.94 -12.92
N VAL A 60 -5.29 8.88 -13.27
CA VAL A 60 -5.49 10.11 -12.49
C VAL A 60 -6.24 9.86 -11.18
N LEU A 61 -7.25 9.00 -11.14
CA LEU A 61 -8.11 8.82 -9.97
C LEU A 61 -7.67 7.67 -9.06
N PHE A 62 -7.09 6.61 -9.62
CA PHE A 62 -6.82 5.38 -8.88
C PHE A 62 -5.33 5.09 -8.68
N GLU A 63 -4.52 5.20 -9.72
CA GLU A 63 -3.10 4.91 -9.65
C GLU A 63 -2.42 5.81 -8.61
N SER A 64 -1.45 5.31 -7.89
CA SER A 64 -0.72 5.97 -6.80
C SER A 64 -1.58 6.35 -5.57
N LYS A 65 -2.79 6.87 -5.74
CA LYS A 65 -3.63 7.36 -4.64
C LYS A 65 -4.09 6.25 -3.73
N PHE A 66 -4.52 5.13 -4.31
CA PHE A 66 -4.96 3.98 -3.54
C PHE A 66 -3.80 3.22 -2.90
N TYR A 67 -2.63 3.20 -3.52
CA TYR A 67 -1.40 2.71 -2.88
C TYR A 67 -1.01 3.57 -1.69
N LEU A 68 -1.08 4.90 -1.80
CA LEU A 68 -0.82 5.81 -0.69
C LEU A 68 -1.84 5.64 0.43
N LEU A 69 -3.13 5.57 0.09
CA LEU A 69 -4.20 5.34 1.07
C LEU A 69 -4.00 4.03 1.81
N PHE A 70 -3.72 2.94 1.08
CA PHE A 70 -3.49 1.63 1.67
C PHE A 70 -2.25 1.61 2.56
N SER A 71 -1.15 2.24 2.13
CA SER A 71 0.08 2.37 2.92
C SER A 71 -0.15 3.16 4.20
N PHE A 72 -0.90 4.26 4.13
CA PHE A 72 -1.31 5.03 5.31
C PHE A 72 -2.15 4.19 6.27
N LEU A 73 -3.16 3.49 5.76
CA LEU A 73 -4.03 2.63 6.57
C LEU A 73 -3.26 1.45 7.18
N PHE A 74 -2.25 0.93 6.48
CA PHE A 74 -1.36 -0.10 7.01
C PHE A 74 -0.55 0.40 8.20
N GLY A 75 0.10 1.56 8.07
CA GLY A 75 0.85 2.21 9.16
C GLY A 75 -0.04 2.59 10.35
N TYR A 76 -1.21 3.17 10.07
CA TYR A 76 -2.18 3.51 11.12
C TYR A 76 -2.70 2.27 11.85
N SER A 77 -2.94 1.19 11.12
CA SER A 77 -3.36 -0.09 11.72
C SER A 77 -2.28 -0.70 12.60
N PHE A 78 -1.02 -0.49 12.26
CA PHE A 78 0.11 -0.92 13.08
C PHE A 78 0.10 -0.25 14.45
N THR A 79 -0.13 1.08 14.51
CA THR A 79 -0.22 1.79 15.80
C THR A 79 -1.41 1.33 16.62
N LEU A 80 -2.59 1.18 16.03
CA LEU A 80 -3.78 0.67 16.73
C LEU A 80 -3.58 -0.73 17.31
N GLN A 81 -2.84 -1.60 16.63
CA GLN A 81 -2.54 -2.94 17.13
C GLN A 81 -1.55 -2.92 18.30
N ILE A 82 -0.58 -2.00 18.31
CA ILE A 82 0.31 -1.78 19.46
C ILE A 82 -0.52 -1.35 20.67
N ASP A 83 -1.37 -0.34 20.50
CA ASP A 83 -2.21 0.19 21.57
C ASP A 83 -3.19 -0.86 22.12
N ALA A 84 -3.77 -1.67 21.23
CA ALA A 84 -4.65 -2.76 21.63
C ALA A 84 -3.90 -3.86 22.42
N ALA A 85 -2.69 -4.21 21.99
CA ALA A 85 -1.86 -5.19 22.70
C ALA A 85 -1.44 -4.67 24.09
N GLN A 86 -1.07 -3.40 24.19
CA GLN A 86 -0.72 -2.77 25.47
C GLN A 86 -1.90 -2.77 26.45
N ARG A 87 -3.10 -2.38 25.98
CA ARG A 87 -4.32 -2.41 26.81
C ARG A 87 -4.69 -3.82 27.28
N ALA A 88 -4.42 -4.83 26.44
CA ALA A 88 -4.68 -6.24 26.78
C ALA A 88 -3.57 -6.92 27.57
N GLY A 89 -2.47 -6.21 27.93
CA GLY A 89 -1.30 -6.81 28.58
C GLY A 89 -0.63 -7.91 27.73
N ALA A 90 -0.80 -7.89 26.41
CA ALA A 90 -0.38 -8.94 25.51
C ALA A 90 0.87 -8.57 24.71
N ALA A 91 1.71 -9.56 24.41
CA ALA A 91 2.89 -9.35 23.58
C ALA A 91 2.48 -9.05 22.12
N PHE A 92 2.76 -7.82 21.67
CA PHE A 92 2.47 -7.37 20.31
C PHE A 92 3.32 -8.09 19.24
N ALA A 93 4.64 -8.12 19.44
CA ALA A 93 5.59 -8.56 18.42
C ALA A 93 5.36 -10.01 17.90
N PRO A 94 5.12 -11.03 18.75
CA PRO A 94 4.90 -12.39 18.24
C PRO A 94 3.62 -12.52 17.39
N ARG A 95 2.56 -11.78 17.76
CA ARG A 95 1.31 -11.78 16.99
C ARG A 95 1.49 -11.10 15.64
N PHE A 96 2.18 -9.98 15.63
CA PHE A 96 2.45 -9.23 14.42
C PHE A 96 3.38 -10.01 13.47
N LEU A 97 4.45 -10.62 13.98
CA LEU A 97 5.35 -11.47 13.19
C LEU A 97 4.63 -12.65 12.55
N ARG A 98 3.70 -13.31 13.24
CA ARG A 98 2.89 -14.39 12.63
C ARG A 98 2.05 -13.87 11.47
N ARG A 99 1.48 -12.68 11.56
CA ARG A 99 0.75 -12.04 10.47
C ARG A 99 1.67 -11.71 9.29
N LEU A 100 2.85 -11.17 9.57
CA LEU A 100 3.85 -10.88 8.53
C LEU A 100 4.33 -12.16 7.85
N ALA A 101 4.56 -13.24 8.59
CA ALA A 101 4.92 -14.53 8.03
C ALA A 101 3.83 -15.07 7.10
N GLY A 102 2.56 -15.02 7.52
CA GLY A 102 1.42 -15.37 6.66
C GLY A 102 1.36 -14.52 5.39
N LEU A 103 1.54 -13.19 5.54
CA LEU A 103 1.56 -12.26 4.42
C LEU A 103 2.73 -12.53 3.47
N ALA A 104 3.92 -12.85 4.00
CA ALA A 104 5.11 -13.20 3.21
C ALA A 104 4.92 -14.52 2.44
N VAL A 105 4.35 -15.54 3.07
CA VAL A 105 4.08 -16.83 2.42
C VAL A 105 3.06 -16.65 1.29
N LEU A 106 1.96 -15.94 1.54
CA LEU A 106 0.95 -15.65 0.52
C LEU A 106 1.53 -14.76 -0.59
N GLY A 107 2.31 -13.73 -0.25
CA GLY A 107 2.95 -12.85 -1.22
C GLY A 107 3.96 -13.59 -2.08
N LEU A 108 4.77 -14.47 -1.48
CA LEU A 108 5.73 -15.27 -2.23
C LEU A 108 5.00 -16.25 -3.18
N ALA A 109 3.97 -16.93 -2.70
CA ALA A 109 3.15 -17.81 -3.54
C ALA A 109 2.51 -17.03 -4.69
N HIS A 110 1.96 -15.85 -4.42
CA HIS A 110 1.37 -14.96 -5.43
C HIS A 110 2.41 -14.49 -6.44
N ALA A 111 3.59 -14.05 -5.97
CA ALA A 111 4.67 -13.57 -6.84
C ALA A 111 5.22 -14.65 -7.77
N VAL A 112 5.31 -15.90 -7.28
CA VAL A 112 5.85 -17.03 -8.06
C VAL A 112 4.82 -17.63 -9.00
N LEU A 113 3.56 -17.75 -8.55
CA LEU A 113 2.53 -18.51 -9.27
C LEU A 113 1.64 -17.65 -10.15
N LEU A 114 1.46 -16.35 -9.82
CA LEU A 114 0.46 -15.50 -10.46
C LEU A 114 1.08 -14.25 -11.08
N TYR A 115 1.80 -13.43 -10.31
CA TYR A 115 2.25 -12.13 -10.78
C TYR A 115 3.47 -11.61 -10.01
N HIS A 116 4.57 -11.32 -10.71
CA HIS A 116 5.83 -10.84 -10.13
C HIS A 116 5.75 -9.47 -9.44
N GLY A 117 4.77 -8.63 -9.79
CA GLY A 117 4.52 -7.33 -9.17
C GLY A 117 3.76 -7.43 -7.84
N ASP A 118 4.05 -8.44 -7.01
CA ASP A 118 3.35 -8.67 -5.75
C ASP A 118 3.60 -7.57 -4.72
N ILE A 119 2.52 -7.02 -4.18
CA ILE A 119 2.55 -6.01 -3.14
C ILE A 119 2.54 -6.60 -1.71
N LEU A 120 2.06 -7.84 -1.54
CA LEU A 120 1.94 -8.47 -0.21
C LEU A 120 3.31 -8.72 0.40
N LEU A 121 4.26 -9.22 -0.39
CA LEU A 121 5.64 -9.41 0.05
C LEU A 121 6.29 -8.09 0.44
N THR A 122 6.07 -7.05 -0.34
CA THR A 122 6.52 -5.69 -0.04
C THR A 122 5.98 -5.21 1.32
N TYR A 123 4.68 -5.40 1.59
CA TYR A 123 4.09 -5.05 2.89
C TYR A 123 4.58 -5.95 4.04
N ALA A 124 4.93 -7.19 3.78
CA ALA A 124 5.57 -8.03 4.80
C ALA A 124 6.93 -7.47 5.23
N VAL A 125 7.75 -7.06 4.26
CA VAL A 125 9.07 -6.44 4.51
C VAL A 125 8.91 -5.09 5.21
N LEU A 126 8.03 -4.21 4.72
CA LEU A 126 7.75 -2.91 5.34
C LEU A 126 7.18 -3.06 6.75
N GLY A 127 6.34 -4.07 6.99
CA GLY A 127 5.83 -4.38 8.32
C GLY A 127 6.94 -4.83 9.28
N ALA A 128 7.90 -5.63 8.81
CA ALA A 128 9.06 -6.01 9.60
C ALA A 128 9.94 -4.79 9.95
N LEU A 129 10.11 -3.87 9.00
CA LEU A 129 10.81 -2.60 9.24
C LEU A 129 10.07 -1.73 10.26
N LEU A 130 8.75 -1.58 10.15
CA LEU A 130 7.94 -0.87 11.14
C LEU A 130 8.07 -1.49 12.53
N LEU A 131 8.08 -2.83 12.61
CA LEU A 131 8.28 -3.53 13.88
C LEU A 131 9.66 -3.26 14.49
N ALA A 132 10.72 -3.23 13.66
CA ALA A 132 12.06 -2.88 14.10
C ALA A 132 12.15 -1.43 14.59
N LEU A 133 11.48 -0.51 13.90
CA LEU A 133 11.48 0.92 14.20
C LEU A 133 10.42 1.35 15.23
N ARG A 134 9.63 0.43 15.80
CA ARG A 134 8.49 0.75 16.69
C ARG A 134 8.84 1.55 17.94
N ARG A 135 10.11 1.57 18.33
CA ARG A 135 10.62 2.33 19.50
C ARG A 135 11.23 3.68 19.12
N THR A 136 11.22 4.02 17.85
CA THR A 136 11.74 5.31 17.36
C THR A 136 10.84 6.44 17.83
N ALA A 137 11.43 7.52 18.33
CA ALA A 137 10.68 8.71 18.76
C ALA A 137 9.91 9.28 17.57
N PRO A 138 8.63 9.72 17.74
CA PRO A 138 7.76 10.22 16.67
C PRO A 138 8.42 11.31 15.82
N GLU A 139 9.15 12.23 16.44
CA GLU A 139 9.82 13.35 15.77
C GLU A 139 10.94 12.86 14.82
N ARG A 140 11.65 11.79 15.22
CA ARG A 140 12.68 11.17 14.36
C ARG A 140 12.05 10.42 13.21
N ALA A 141 10.99 9.67 13.48
CA ALA A 141 10.24 8.95 12.45
C ALA A 141 9.67 9.91 11.41
N LEU A 142 9.07 11.03 11.85
CA LEU A 142 8.56 12.07 10.95
C LEU A 142 9.67 12.70 10.11
N ARG A 143 10.81 13.05 10.70
CA ARG A 143 11.95 13.60 9.95
C ARG A 143 12.45 12.62 8.89
N TRP A 144 12.57 11.34 9.20
CA TRP A 144 12.97 10.32 8.21
C TRP A 144 11.94 10.18 7.10
N ALA A 145 10.65 10.18 7.43
CA ALA A 145 9.58 10.14 6.43
C ALA A 145 9.64 11.35 5.48
N CYS A 146 9.83 12.56 6.03
CA CYS A 146 9.97 13.78 5.22
C CYS A 146 11.20 13.72 4.30
N TRP A 147 12.35 13.28 4.81
CA TRP A 147 13.56 13.12 4.00
C TRP A 147 13.40 12.08 2.91
N LEU A 148 12.80 10.93 3.20
CA LEU A 148 12.53 9.89 2.20
C LEU A 148 11.57 10.39 1.13
N ALA A 149 10.51 11.10 1.51
CA ALA A 149 9.56 11.68 0.55
C ALA A 149 10.25 12.73 -0.35
N LEU A 150 11.09 13.59 0.24
CA LEU A 150 11.85 14.59 -0.51
C LEU A 150 12.82 13.93 -1.51
N LEU A 151 13.59 12.96 -1.05
CA LEU A 151 14.55 12.24 -1.91
C LEU A 151 13.84 11.48 -3.04
N ALA A 152 12.71 10.83 -2.75
CA ALA A 152 11.90 10.17 -3.76
C ALA A 152 11.37 11.18 -4.79
N GLY A 153 10.83 12.32 -4.33
CA GLY A 153 10.35 13.39 -5.22
C GLY A 153 11.45 13.96 -6.10
N LEU A 154 12.62 14.24 -5.53
CA LEU A 154 13.78 14.73 -6.30
C LEU A 154 14.28 13.66 -7.29
N GLY A 155 14.28 12.39 -6.91
CA GLY A 155 14.62 11.29 -7.80
C GLY A 155 13.70 11.20 -9.02
N TRP A 156 12.38 11.30 -8.80
CA TRP A 156 11.40 11.34 -9.88
C TRP A 156 11.56 12.55 -10.79
N LEU A 157 11.81 13.73 -10.23
CA LEU A 157 12.08 14.95 -11.02
C LEU A 157 13.36 14.79 -11.85
N ALA A 158 14.43 14.26 -11.28
CA ALA A 158 15.67 14.03 -12.00
C ALA A 158 15.49 13.04 -13.16
N LEU A 159 14.77 11.93 -12.94
CA LEU A 159 14.43 10.97 -13.99
C LEU A 159 13.58 11.61 -15.09
N GLY A 160 12.59 12.42 -14.72
CA GLY A 160 11.75 13.15 -15.68
C GLY A 160 12.54 14.13 -16.54
N VAL A 161 13.52 14.84 -15.96
CA VAL A 161 14.39 15.76 -16.71
C VAL A 161 15.36 15.00 -17.62
N LEU A 162 15.88 13.86 -17.17
CA LEU A 162 16.81 13.04 -17.98
C LEU A 162 16.12 12.30 -19.14
N SER A 163 14.79 12.17 -19.12
CA SER A 163 13.99 11.54 -20.16
C SER A 163 13.51 12.53 -21.26
N LEU A 164 13.78 13.83 -21.10
CA LEU A 164 13.50 14.88 -22.09
C LEU A 164 14.65 15.04 -23.08
#